data_a790abc2404a00ccf30a7225211cecb3
#
_entry.id   a790abc2404a00ccf30a7225211cecb3
#
_cell.length_a   1.000
_cell.length_b   1.000
_cell.length_c   1.000
_cell.angle_alpha   90.00
_cell.angle_beta   90.00
_cell.angle_gamma   90.00
#
_symmetry.space_group_name_H-M   'P 1'
#
loop_
_entity.id
_entity.type
_entity.pdbx_description
1 polymer ?
#
loop_
_entity_poly.entity_id
_entity_poly.type
_entity_poly.pdbx_seq_one_letter_code
_entity_poly.pdbx_strand_id
1 'polypeptide(L)'
;MANEIIRGMGTSHTAVAAVDFEKSLKLYTALGIKCFTQWGGEGNRIALLDVGDGTRIELFEKPGLTAGEAALLHLAFSVQNVDEAYAAALRAGAVSLRAPEELPLDAKPFRITLRVAFVRGPAGEELEFCKQIVGKFA
;
A
#
# COMPACT_ATOMS: atom_id res chain seq x y z
N MET A 1 2.58 0.97 21.26
CA MET A 1 3.01 1.95 22.27
C MET A 1 2.91 3.35 21.71
N ALA A 2 2.47 4.30 22.50
CA ALA A 2 2.43 5.69 22.10
C ALA A 2 3.86 6.27 22.04
N ASN A 3 4.07 7.24 21.15
CA ASN A 3 5.32 7.96 21.08
C ASN A 3 5.44 8.87 22.30
N GLU A 4 6.49 8.71 23.09
CA GLU A 4 6.69 9.47 24.32
C GLU A 4 7.45 10.78 24.10
N ILE A 5 8.08 10.93 22.93
CA ILE A 5 8.83 12.16 22.59
C ILE A 5 7.92 13.16 21.91
N ILE A 6 7.14 12.71 20.93
CA ILE A 6 6.19 13.55 20.22
C ILE A 6 4.79 12.97 20.43
N ARG A 7 4.03 13.64 21.27
CA ARG A 7 2.67 13.18 21.62
C ARG A 7 1.75 13.19 20.42
N GLY A 8 0.96 12.11 20.29
CA GLY A 8 -0.03 11.99 19.23
C GLY A 8 0.55 11.66 17.87
N MET A 9 1.86 11.41 17.78
CA MET A 9 2.44 11.00 16.50
C MET A 9 1.87 9.67 16.03
N GLY A 10 1.48 9.62 14.75
CA GLY A 10 1.01 8.44 14.07
C GLY A 10 1.18 8.59 12.58
N THR A 11 0.84 7.58 11.80
CA THR A 11 0.89 7.65 10.34
C THR A 11 -0.23 8.56 9.83
N SER A 12 0.12 9.60 9.08
CA SER A 12 -0.85 10.48 8.42
C SER A 12 -1.24 9.91 7.07
N HIS A 13 -0.26 9.71 6.21
CA HIS A 13 -0.45 9.18 4.88
C HIS A 13 0.87 8.64 4.35
N THR A 14 0.79 7.88 3.26
CA THR A 14 1.95 7.48 2.47
C THR A 14 1.84 8.13 1.10
N ALA A 15 2.89 8.80 0.66
CA ALA A 15 2.91 9.47 -0.63
C ALA A 15 3.36 8.49 -1.72
N VAL A 16 2.60 8.41 -2.80
CA VAL A 16 2.86 7.52 -3.94
C VAL A 16 2.83 8.34 -5.22
N ALA A 17 3.84 8.17 -6.05
CA ALA A 17 3.86 8.78 -7.37
C ALA A 17 3.04 7.95 -8.36
N ALA A 18 2.24 8.62 -9.17
CA ALA A 18 1.44 7.99 -10.24
C ALA A 18 1.93 8.49 -11.59
N VAL A 19 2.53 7.61 -12.38
CA VAL A 19 2.93 7.93 -13.77
C VAL A 19 1.69 8.13 -14.63
N ASP A 20 0.68 7.29 -14.44
CA ASP A 20 -0.65 7.41 -15.04
C ASP A 20 -1.66 7.55 -13.90
N PHE A 21 -2.07 8.77 -13.62
CA PHE A 21 -2.92 9.10 -12.49
C PHE A 21 -4.26 8.35 -12.51
N GLU A 22 -4.91 8.31 -13.68
CA GLU A 22 -6.21 7.64 -13.80
C GLU A 22 -6.11 6.13 -13.59
N LYS A 23 -5.06 5.50 -14.12
CA LYS A 23 -4.80 4.08 -13.92
C LYS A 23 -4.55 3.74 -12.45
N SER A 24 -3.74 4.54 -11.77
CA SER A 24 -3.45 4.33 -10.35
C SER A 24 -4.70 4.54 -9.49
N LEU A 25 -5.45 5.60 -9.76
CA LEU A 25 -6.69 5.87 -9.04
C LEU A 25 -7.71 4.73 -9.22
N LYS A 26 -7.81 4.21 -10.45
CA LYS A 26 -8.69 3.07 -10.76
C LYS A 26 -8.29 1.82 -10.00
N LEU A 27 -6.98 1.52 -9.93
CA LEU A 27 -6.48 0.38 -9.16
C LEU A 27 -6.88 0.48 -7.69
N TYR A 28 -6.54 1.59 -7.06
CA TYR A 28 -6.83 1.76 -5.63
C TYR A 28 -8.33 1.73 -5.35
N THR A 29 -9.13 2.35 -6.20
CA THR A 29 -10.60 2.34 -6.07
C THR A 29 -11.15 0.90 -6.20
N ALA A 30 -10.61 0.10 -7.12
CA ALA A 30 -11.00 -1.30 -7.29
C ALA A 30 -10.63 -2.17 -6.08
N LEU A 31 -9.66 -1.75 -5.28
CA LEU A 31 -9.30 -2.40 -4.01
C LEU A 31 -10.16 -1.93 -2.83
N GLY A 32 -11.15 -1.09 -3.08
CA GLY A 32 -12.03 -0.57 -2.03
C GLY A 32 -11.52 0.68 -1.33
N ILE A 33 -10.37 1.21 -1.76
CA ILE A 33 -9.81 2.45 -1.22
C ILE A 33 -10.56 3.62 -1.85
N LYS A 34 -11.08 4.51 -1.01
CA LYS A 34 -11.96 5.59 -1.47
C LYS A 34 -11.21 6.90 -1.63
N CYS A 35 -11.46 7.58 -2.74
CA CYS A 35 -10.94 8.94 -2.90
C CYS A 35 -11.70 9.88 -1.96
N PHE A 36 -10.98 10.45 -1.00
CA PHE A 36 -11.54 11.37 -0.03
C PHE A 36 -11.66 12.78 -0.62
N THR A 37 -10.62 13.25 -1.30
CA THR A 37 -10.60 14.56 -1.94
C THR A 37 -9.47 14.62 -2.97
N GLN A 38 -9.57 15.57 -3.88
CA GLN A 38 -8.57 15.82 -4.90
C GLN A 38 -8.31 17.32 -5.04
N TRP A 39 -7.11 17.69 -5.48
CA TRP A 39 -6.75 19.05 -5.83
C TRP A 39 -5.64 19.06 -6.87
N GLY A 40 -5.22 20.25 -7.28
CA GLY A 40 -4.21 20.45 -8.31
C GLY A 40 -4.81 20.53 -9.70
N GLY A 41 -4.00 20.97 -10.65
CA GLY A 41 -4.37 21.13 -12.06
C GLY A 41 -3.91 19.96 -12.91
N GLU A 42 -4.18 20.06 -14.22
CA GLU A 42 -3.74 19.07 -15.20
C GLU A 42 -2.21 18.87 -15.16
N GLY A 43 -1.78 17.62 -15.12
CA GLY A 43 -0.38 17.25 -14.99
C GLY A 43 0.19 17.34 -13.57
N ASN A 44 -0.60 17.80 -12.62
CA ASN A 44 -0.16 18.02 -11.25
C ASN A 44 -1.30 17.74 -10.25
N ARG A 45 -2.11 16.73 -10.53
CA ARG A 45 -3.23 16.34 -9.69
C ARG A 45 -2.75 15.56 -8.46
N ILE A 46 -3.47 15.73 -7.37
CA ILE A 46 -3.22 15.01 -6.13
C ILE A 46 -4.55 14.46 -5.62
N ALA A 47 -4.56 13.20 -5.23
CA ALA A 47 -5.72 12.58 -4.61
C ALA A 47 -5.36 12.07 -3.23
N LEU A 48 -6.19 12.37 -2.24
CA LEU A 48 -6.07 11.81 -0.90
C LEU A 48 -7.05 10.64 -0.78
N LEU A 49 -6.52 9.45 -0.55
CA LEU A 49 -7.28 8.21 -0.56
C LEU A 49 -7.39 7.65 0.85
N ASP A 50 -8.59 7.21 1.21
CA ASP A 50 -8.88 6.60 2.51
C ASP A 50 -8.81 5.08 2.38
N VAL A 51 -7.87 4.46 3.11
CA VAL A 51 -7.68 3.01 3.10
C VAL A 51 -8.85 2.29 3.82
N GLY A 52 -9.43 2.92 4.82
CA GLY A 52 -10.57 2.38 5.56
C GLY A 52 -10.25 2.00 7.01
N ASP A 53 -9.01 2.18 7.43
CA ASP A 53 -8.54 1.88 8.80
C ASP A 53 -8.03 3.13 9.53
N GLY A 54 -8.30 4.32 8.97
CA GLY A 54 -7.79 5.58 9.49
C GLY A 54 -6.48 6.03 8.85
N THR A 55 -5.86 5.20 8.02
CA THR A 55 -4.67 5.59 7.27
C THR A 55 -5.04 6.06 5.86
N ARG A 56 -4.12 6.80 5.22
CA ARG A 56 -4.36 7.42 3.92
C ARG A 56 -3.17 7.27 2.99
N ILE A 57 -3.47 7.27 1.70
CA ILE A 57 -2.49 7.37 0.62
C ILE A 57 -2.68 8.72 -0.04
N GLU A 58 -1.60 9.45 -0.27
CA GLU A 58 -1.60 10.67 -1.07
C GLU A 58 -0.98 10.36 -2.41
N LEU A 59 -1.81 10.38 -3.45
CA LEU A 59 -1.42 10.00 -4.81
C LEU A 59 -1.09 11.25 -5.61
N PHE A 60 0.18 11.36 -6.03
CA PHE A 60 0.69 12.50 -6.80
C PHE A 60 0.84 12.16 -8.26
N GLU A 61 0.24 12.97 -9.13
CA GLU A 61 0.46 12.85 -10.56
C GLU A 61 1.89 13.23 -10.93
N LYS A 62 2.63 12.28 -11.52
CA LYS A 62 4.03 12.47 -11.93
C LYS A 62 4.25 11.86 -13.32
N PRO A 63 3.66 12.45 -14.37
CA PRO A 63 3.68 11.85 -15.72
C PRO A 63 5.09 11.74 -16.33
N GLY A 64 6.03 12.56 -15.87
CA GLY A 64 7.42 12.52 -16.35
C GLY A 64 8.30 11.46 -15.66
N LEU A 65 7.77 10.77 -14.66
CA LEU A 65 8.54 9.76 -13.93
C LEU A 65 8.49 8.43 -14.66
N THR A 66 9.61 7.72 -14.70
CA THR A 66 9.63 6.36 -15.23
C THR A 66 9.08 5.39 -14.16
N ALA A 67 8.20 4.48 -14.57
CA ALA A 67 7.66 3.47 -13.66
C ALA A 67 8.79 2.66 -13.01
N GLY A 68 8.75 2.53 -11.69
CA GLY A 68 9.79 1.85 -10.91
C GLY A 68 10.81 2.77 -10.26
N GLU A 69 10.82 4.07 -10.61
CA GLU A 69 11.74 5.05 -10.03
C GLU A 69 11.21 5.74 -8.77
N ALA A 70 10.05 5.34 -8.30
CA ALA A 70 9.47 5.89 -7.07
C ALA A 70 10.35 5.55 -5.86
N ALA A 71 10.60 6.52 -4.98
CA ALA A 71 11.44 6.35 -3.79
C ALA A 71 10.83 5.45 -2.72
N LEU A 72 9.61 5.00 -2.91
CA LEU A 72 8.87 4.15 -1.98
C LEU A 72 9.26 2.69 -2.18
N LEU A 73 9.66 2.00 -1.09
CA LEU A 73 10.01 0.58 -1.16
C LEU A 73 8.76 -0.29 -1.35
N HIS A 74 7.78 -0.13 -0.48
CA HIS A 74 6.47 -0.75 -0.62
C HIS A 74 5.46 -0.08 0.32
N LEU A 75 4.17 -0.30 0.02
CA LEU A 75 3.06 -0.01 0.92
C LEU A 75 2.55 -1.33 1.45
N ALA A 76 2.45 -1.48 2.76
CA ALA A 76 1.92 -2.69 3.38
C ALA A 76 0.50 -2.43 3.89
N PHE A 77 -0.40 -3.35 3.54
CA PHE A 77 -1.78 -3.36 3.99
C PHE A 77 -2.03 -4.61 4.83
N SER A 78 -2.54 -4.42 6.04
CA SER A 78 -3.05 -5.52 6.85
C SER A 78 -4.39 -5.95 6.30
N VAL A 79 -4.57 -7.24 6.03
CA VAL A 79 -5.80 -7.79 5.45
C VAL A 79 -6.22 -9.04 6.22
N GLN A 80 -7.50 -9.39 6.13
CA GLN A 80 -8.01 -10.60 6.78
C GLN A 80 -7.70 -11.86 5.97
N ASN A 81 -7.65 -11.74 4.64
CA ASN A 81 -7.37 -12.85 3.74
C ASN A 81 -6.41 -12.39 2.64
N VAL A 82 -5.17 -12.81 2.75
CA VAL A 82 -4.09 -12.41 1.82
C VAL A 82 -4.37 -12.93 0.42
N ASP A 83 -4.84 -14.17 0.28
CA ASP A 83 -5.11 -14.78 -1.03
C ASP A 83 -6.23 -14.06 -1.78
N GLU A 84 -7.30 -13.67 -1.10
CA GLU A 84 -8.39 -12.88 -1.69
C GLU A 84 -7.93 -11.48 -2.10
N ALA A 85 -7.15 -10.81 -1.25
CA ALA A 85 -6.61 -9.48 -1.55
C ALA A 85 -5.70 -9.53 -2.77
N TYR A 86 -4.83 -10.52 -2.83
CA TYR A 86 -3.94 -10.75 -3.96
C TYR A 86 -4.73 -10.97 -5.26
N ALA A 87 -5.73 -11.86 -5.22
CA ALA A 87 -6.57 -12.12 -6.40
C ALA A 87 -7.33 -10.86 -6.85
N ALA A 88 -7.86 -10.08 -5.90
CA ALA A 88 -8.54 -8.82 -6.20
C ALA A 88 -7.60 -7.82 -6.87
N ALA A 89 -6.36 -7.73 -6.41
CA ALA A 89 -5.36 -6.83 -7.00
C ALA A 89 -5.02 -7.22 -8.44
N LEU A 90 -4.88 -8.51 -8.72
CA LEU A 90 -4.63 -8.99 -10.08
C LEU A 90 -5.80 -8.68 -11.01
N ARG A 91 -7.04 -8.88 -10.54
CA ARG A 91 -8.25 -8.52 -11.31
C ARG A 91 -8.32 -7.01 -11.58
N ALA A 92 -7.80 -6.20 -10.66
CA ALA A 92 -7.78 -4.74 -10.80
C ALA A 92 -6.65 -4.23 -11.72
N GLY A 93 -5.79 -5.11 -12.21
CA GLY A 93 -4.72 -4.78 -13.15
C GLY A 93 -3.31 -4.72 -12.56
N ALA A 94 -3.14 -5.06 -11.29
CA ALA A 94 -1.81 -5.15 -10.70
C ALA A 94 -1.06 -6.38 -11.25
N VAL A 95 0.26 -6.31 -11.25
CA VAL A 95 1.13 -7.39 -11.72
C VAL A 95 1.70 -8.14 -10.51
N SER A 96 1.65 -9.47 -10.53
CA SER A 96 2.21 -10.27 -9.44
C SER A 96 3.72 -10.11 -9.34
N LEU A 97 4.19 -9.84 -8.12
CA LEU A 97 5.62 -9.91 -7.77
C LEU A 97 5.90 -11.16 -6.95
N ARG A 98 4.99 -11.52 -6.07
CA ARG A 98 5.16 -12.65 -5.17
C ARG A 98 3.79 -13.19 -4.78
N ALA A 99 3.48 -14.42 -5.21
CA ALA A 99 2.23 -15.08 -4.87
C ALA A 99 2.10 -15.31 -3.36
N PRO A 100 0.88 -15.48 -2.83
CA PRO A 100 0.68 -15.68 -1.39
C PRO A 100 1.52 -16.83 -0.85
N GLU A 101 2.24 -16.58 0.24
CA GLU A 101 3.04 -17.57 0.92
C GLU A 101 3.17 -17.25 2.41
N GLU A 102 3.50 -18.25 3.19
CA GLU A 102 3.84 -18.06 4.58
C GLU A 102 5.33 -17.73 4.71
N LEU A 103 5.64 -16.75 5.54
CA LEU A 103 6.98 -16.24 5.76
C LEU A 103 7.30 -16.32 7.25
N PRO A 104 7.96 -17.41 7.70
CA PRO A 104 8.42 -17.48 9.08
C PRO A 104 9.63 -16.59 9.25
N LEU A 105 9.57 -15.70 10.24
CA LEU A 105 10.62 -14.77 10.57
C LEU A 105 11.24 -15.15 11.91
N ASP A 106 12.55 -15.34 11.93
CA ASP A 106 13.28 -15.61 13.17
C ASP A 106 13.52 -14.32 13.94
N ALA A 107 12.42 -13.64 14.26
CA ALA A 107 12.43 -12.37 14.96
C ALA A 107 12.71 -12.57 16.45
N LYS A 108 13.31 -11.59 17.07
CA LYS A 108 13.61 -11.56 18.51
C LYS A 108 12.83 -10.40 19.15
N PRO A 109 12.31 -10.56 20.34
CA PRO A 109 12.44 -11.68 21.28
C PRO A 109 11.51 -12.88 21.01
N PHE A 110 10.66 -12.82 19.99
CA PHE A 110 9.76 -13.93 19.65
C PHE A 110 9.60 -14.08 18.15
N ARG A 111 9.35 -15.30 17.71
CA ARG A 111 9.11 -15.59 16.29
C ARG A 111 7.81 -14.99 15.80
N ILE A 112 7.81 -14.57 14.55
CA ILE A 112 6.64 -14.06 13.85
C ILE A 112 6.51 -14.84 12.55
N THR A 113 5.32 -15.31 12.25
CA THR A 113 5.01 -15.88 10.93
C THR A 113 3.94 -15.01 10.29
N LEU A 114 4.22 -14.55 9.08
CA LEU A 114 3.30 -13.76 8.27
C LEU A 114 2.83 -14.59 7.08
N ARG A 115 1.60 -14.34 6.63
CA ARG A 115 1.22 -14.67 5.28
C ARG A 115 1.31 -13.38 4.47
N VAL A 116 2.01 -13.43 3.35
CA VAL A 116 2.31 -12.23 2.55
C VAL A 116 2.08 -12.50 1.07
N ALA A 117 1.78 -11.43 0.34
CA ALA A 117 1.78 -11.41 -1.12
C ALA A 117 2.19 -10.02 -1.57
N PHE A 118 2.85 -9.94 -2.72
CA PHE A 118 3.31 -8.67 -3.30
C PHE A 118 2.81 -8.54 -4.72
N VAL A 119 2.36 -7.34 -5.06
CA VAL A 119 1.97 -6.97 -6.42
C VAL A 119 2.60 -5.64 -6.78
N ARG A 120 2.67 -5.35 -8.07
CA ARG A 120 3.17 -4.09 -8.58
C ARG A 120 2.04 -3.26 -9.16
N GLY A 121 1.96 -2.00 -8.75
CA GLY A 121 1.03 -1.02 -9.32
C GLY A 121 1.57 -0.36 -10.58
N PRO A 122 0.74 0.50 -11.24
CA PRO A 122 1.07 1.08 -12.54
C PRO A 122 2.30 1.99 -12.55
N ALA A 123 2.66 2.58 -11.42
CA ALA A 123 3.85 3.44 -11.29
C ALA A 123 5.10 2.65 -10.89
N GLY A 124 5.01 1.32 -10.81
CA GLY A 124 6.11 0.47 -10.36
C GLY A 124 6.17 0.30 -8.84
N GLU A 125 5.22 0.89 -8.10
CA GLU A 125 5.15 0.75 -6.66
C GLU A 125 4.86 -0.69 -6.25
N GLU A 126 5.54 -1.15 -5.19
CA GLU A 126 5.29 -2.46 -4.61
C GLU A 126 4.22 -2.34 -3.52
N LEU A 127 3.21 -3.20 -3.60
CA LEU A 127 2.13 -3.30 -2.62
C LEU A 127 2.22 -4.65 -1.94
N GLU A 128 2.23 -4.65 -0.60
CA GLU A 128 2.23 -5.86 0.20
C GLU A 128 0.87 -6.04 0.84
N PHE A 129 0.35 -7.26 0.78
CA PHE A 129 -0.78 -7.68 1.62
C PHE A 129 -0.22 -8.63 2.66
N CYS A 130 -0.50 -8.37 3.93
CA CYS A 130 0.06 -9.18 5.00
C CYS A 130 -0.97 -9.47 6.09
N LYS A 131 -0.77 -10.62 6.73
CA LYS A 131 -1.50 -11.04 7.90
C LYS A 131 -0.55 -11.78 8.82
N GLN A 132 -0.57 -11.42 10.09
CA GLN A 132 0.19 -12.14 11.09
C GLN A 132 -0.56 -13.42 11.47
N ILE A 133 0.13 -14.55 11.36
CA ILE A 133 -0.42 -15.87 11.68
C ILE A 133 0.04 -16.31 13.07
N VAL A 134 1.33 -16.13 13.37
CA VAL A 134 1.93 -16.52 14.63
C VAL A 134 2.74 -15.37 15.19
N GLY A 135 2.70 -15.18 16.51
CA GLY A 135 3.40 -14.12 17.21
C GLY A 135 2.51 -12.90 17.43
N LYS A 136 3.13 -11.82 17.91
CA LYS A 136 2.44 -10.54 18.14
C LYS A 136 3.35 -9.40 17.73
N PHE A 137 2.79 -8.42 17.04
CA PHE A 137 3.44 -7.12 16.92
C PHE A 137 3.19 -6.33 18.20
N ALA A 138 4.23 -5.70 18.67
CA ALA A 138 4.13 -4.83 19.84
C ALA A 138 3.39 -3.53 19.49
#